data_e36789bf728950eda66807abf4c47234
#
_entry.id   e36789bf728950eda66807abf4c47234
#
_cell.length_a   1.000
_cell.length_b   1.000
_cell.length_c   1.000
_cell.angle_alpha   90.00
_cell.angle_beta   90.00
_cell.angle_gamma   90.00
#
_symmetry.space_group_name_H-M   'P 1'
#
loop_
_entity.id
_entity.type
_entity.pdbx_description
1 polymer ?
#
loop_
_entity_poly.entity_id
_entity_poly.type
_entity_poly.pdbx_seq_one_letter_code
_entity_poly.pdbx_strand_id
1 'polypeptide(L)'
;MFKNILICISGMLILFSNVATAQVNLTAETASPGGATHLSPAHMTEIAGTNGIANIQLADGQTLTNSIQNVAEGKTDIAGTPYILPFLMSRGVGPYGSLGKEKGAELAGNLRTINPFTLGIFFLYAYDAKNIGGWDDLEGRKIYNGPPRGGALTNARSMIQIITGLKDGDGYEGLQVNWGQQITLVTSGEPDAMVLPELFPGANLTSSTAAGKMTGWSMPKTVYEGEAMQNYMQCP
;
A
#
# COMPACT_ATOMS: atom_id res chain seq x y z
N MET A 1 -33.11 -66.51 4.51
CA MET A 1 -31.89 -66.00 5.12
C MET A 1 -31.21 -64.88 4.30
N PHE A 2 -31.65 -64.55 3.09
CA PHE A 2 -31.06 -63.49 2.26
C PHE A 2 -31.74 -62.12 2.34
N LYS A 3 -32.92 -62.01 2.95
CA LYS A 3 -33.68 -60.76 3.02
C LYS A 3 -33.18 -59.76 4.08
N ASN A 4 -32.48 -60.22 5.10
CA ASN A 4 -32.04 -59.40 6.20
C ASN A 4 -30.61 -58.78 5.99
N ILE A 5 -29.87 -59.29 4.98
CA ILE A 5 -28.51 -58.78 4.65
C ILE A 5 -28.59 -57.50 3.82
N LEU A 6 -29.65 -57.35 3.00
CA LEU A 6 -29.78 -56.17 2.12
C LEU A 6 -30.13 -54.87 2.92
N ILE A 7 -30.75 -54.99 4.08
CA ILE A 7 -31.15 -53.83 4.90
C ILE A 7 -29.96 -53.25 5.68
N CYS A 8 -28.99 -54.08 6.03
CA CYS A 8 -27.76 -53.60 6.73
C CYS A 8 -26.78 -52.85 5.80
N ILE A 9 -26.76 -53.13 4.51
CA ILE A 9 -25.89 -52.45 3.55
C ILE A 9 -26.40 -51.08 3.18
N SER A 10 -27.74 -50.89 3.15
CA SER A 10 -28.33 -49.56 2.88
C SER A 10 -28.18 -48.57 4.06
N GLY A 11 -28.03 -49.07 5.29
CA GLY A 11 -27.83 -48.21 6.48
C GLY A 11 -26.39 -47.70 6.65
N MET A 12 -25.40 -48.32 6.00
CA MET A 12 -24.00 -48.00 6.19
C MET A 12 -23.46 -47.00 5.14
N LEU A 13 -24.25 -46.69 4.11
CA LEU A 13 -23.88 -45.70 3.09
C LEU A 13 -24.25 -44.24 3.44
N ILE A 14 -24.94 -44.00 4.54
CA ILE A 14 -25.42 -42.64 4.93
C ILE A 14 -24.45 -41.91 5.85
N LEU A 15 -23.38 -42.54 6.35
CA LEU A 15 -22.47 -41.96 7.34
C LEU A 15 -21.23 -41.26 6.82
N PHE A 16 -21.05 -41.18 5.48
CA PHE A 16 -19.99 -40.34 4.89
C PHE A 16 -20.57 -39.11 4.18
N SER A 17 -21.44 -38.39 4.85
CA SER A 17 -21.67 -37.00 4.49
C SER A 17 -20.41 -36.23 4.87
N ASN A 18 -19.44 -36.16 3.95
CA ASN A 18 -18.44 -35.12 4.04
C ASN A 18 -19.22 -33.81 4.13
N VAL A 19 -19.19 -33.19 5.30
CA VAL A 19 -19.60 -31.80 5.43
C VAL A 19 -18.57 -31.02 4.63
N ALA A 20 -18.85 -30.83 3.34
CA ALA A 20 -18.12 -29.87 2.54
C ALA A 20 -18.40 -28.51 3.18
N THR A 21 -17.50 -28.05 4.01
CA THR A 21 -17.52 -26.66 4.47
C THR A 21 -17.34 -25.82 3.20
N ALA A 22 -18.41 -25.16 2.78
CA ALA A 22 -18.34 -24.25 1.65
C ALA A 22 -17.31 -23.17 2.00
N GLN A 23 -16.22 -23.14 1.24
CA GLN A 23 -15.19 -22.11 1.39
C GLN A 23 -15.83 -20.75 1.17
N VAL A 24 -15.58 -19.80 2.08
CA VAL A 24 -16.12 -18.45 1.97
C VAL A 24 -15.47 -17.75 0.78
N ASN A 25 -16.27 -17.11 -0.07
CA ASN A 25 -15.78 -16.27 -1.16
C ASN A 25 -15.74 -14.82 -0.69
N LEU A 26 -14.58 -14.18 -0.81
CA LEU A 26 -14.35 -12.80 -0.43
C LEU A 26 -13.72 -12.05 -1.62
N THR A 27 -13.84 -10.74 -1.58
CA THR A 27 -13.19 -9.81 -2.51
C THR A 27 -12.17 -8.95 -1.79
N ALA A 28 -11.05 -8.67 -2.44
CA ALA A 28 -10.01 -7.80 -1.90
C ALA A 28 -9.54 -6.79 -2.94
N GLU A 29 -9.32 -5.55 -2.53
CA GLU A 29 -8.78 -4.49 -3.37
C GLU A 29 -7.39 -4.07 -2.91
N THR A 30 -6.45 -3.87 -3.85
CA THR A 30 -5.07 -3.48 -3.59
C THR A 30 -4.58 -2.45 -4.60
N ALA A 31 -3.47 -1.77 -4.25
CA ALA A 31 -2.72 -0.97 -5.22
C ALA A 31 -2.04 -1.86 -6.29
N SER A 32 -1.26 -1.24 -7.16
CA SER A 32 -0.51 -1.94 -8.20
C SER A 32 0.44 -2.99 -7.62
N PRO A 33 0.70 -4.08 -8.34
CA PRO A 33 1.63 -5.13 -7.93
C PRO A 33 3.01 -4.60 -7.53
N GLY A 34 3.65 -5.28 -6.59
CA GLY A 34 5.03 -5.03 -6.13
C GLY A 34 5.15 -4.16 -4.87
N GLY A 35 4.14 -3.36 -4.53
CA GLY A 35 4.12 -2.59 -3.28
C GLY A 35 3.56 -3.37 -2.09
N ALA A 36 3.85 -2.92 -0.86
CA ALA A 36 3.40 -3.58 0.36
C ALA A 36 1.87 -3.71 0.46
N THR A 37 1.13 -2.71 -0.03
CA THR A 37 -0.34 -2.70 -0.09
C THR A 37 -0.94 -3.74 -1.06
N HIS A 38 -0.13 -4.30 -1.95
CA HIS A 38 -0.48 -5.45 -2.78
C HIS A 38 0.03 -6.76 -2.18
N LEU A 39 1.30 -6.79 -1.77
CA LEU A 39 1.95 -8.03 -1.29
C LEU A 39 1.26 -8.62 -0.07
N SER A 40 0.84 -7.79 0.90
CA SER A 40 0.18 -8.28 2.11
C SER A 40 -1.17 -8.96 1.82
N PRO A 41 -2.13 -8.37 1.10
CA PRO A 41 -3.36 -9.06 0.71
C PRO A 41 -3.14 -10.24 -0.24
N ALA A 42 -2.13 -10.19 -1.13
CA ALA A 42 -1.80 -11.31 -2.02
C ALA A 42 -1.34 -12.54 -1.22
N HIS A 43 -0.45 -12.37 -0.23
CA HIS A 43 -0.04 -13.44 0.68
C HIS A 43 -1.22 -13.95 1.52
N MET A 44 -2.08 -13.06 2.00
CA MET A 44 -3.27 -13.48 2.73
C MET A 44 -4.19 -14.34 1.86
N THR A 45 -4.38 -13.97 0.60
CA THR A 45 -5.14 -14.73 -0.39
C THR A 45 -4.55 -16.13 -0.59
N GLU A 46 -3.24 -16.23 -0.77
CA GLU A 46 -2.53 -17.51 -0.92
C GLU A 46 -2.69 -18.40 0.32
N ILE A 47 -2.45 -17.84 1.51
CA ILE A 47 -2.56 -18.59 2.78
C ILE A 47 -4.00 -19.05 3.02
N ALA A 48 -4.99 -18.17 2.80
CA ALA A 48 -6.39 -18.49 3.00
C ALA A 48 -6.85 -19.60 2.03
N GLY A 49 -6.44 -19.51 0.76
CA GLY A 49 -6.76 -20.51 -0.26
C GLY A 49 -6.12 -21.87 0.02
N THR A 50 -4.80 -21.88 0.32
CA THR A 50 -4.03 -23.10 0.59
C THR A 50 -4.55 -23.85 1.82
N ASN A 51 -5.04 -23.13 2.83
CA ASN A 51 -5.57 -23.72 4.06
C ASN A 51 -7.10 -23.95 4.02
N GLY A 52 -7.75 -23.73 2.87
CA GLY A 52 -9.19 -23.96 2.72
C GLY A 52 -10.07 -23.02 3.55
N ILE A 53 -9.53 -21.86 3.99
CA ILE A 53 -10.22 -20.89 4.85
C ILE A 53 -11.19 -20.06 4.02
N ALA A 54 -10.68 -19.43 2.95
CA ALA A 54 -11.47 -18.57 2.07
C ALA A 54 -10.88 -18.59 0.66
N ASN A 55 -11.73 -18.36 -0.33
CA ASN A 55 -11.36 -18.03 -1.70
C ASN A 55 -11.45 -16.50 -1.84
N ILE A 56 -10.31 -15.81 -1.91
CA ILE A 56 -10.26 -14.36 -1.98
C ILE A 56 -9.95 -13.94 -3.41
N GLN A 57 -10.87 -13.24 -4.04
CA GLN A 57 -10.65 -12.64 -5.36
C GLN A 57 -9.95 -11.28 -5.20
N LEU A 58 -8.70 -11.20 -5.66
CA LEU A 58 -7.87 -10.00 -5.56
C LEU A 58 -8.02 -9.12 -6.80
N ALA A 59 -8.43 -7.86 -6.60
CA ALA A 59 -8.44 -6.81 -7.62
C ALA A 59 -7.29 -5.82 -7.32
N ASP A 60 -6.25 -5.84 -8.15
CA ASP A 60 -5.09 -4.97 -8.05
C ASP A 60 -5.23 -3.68 -8.90
N GLY A 61 -4.27 -2.77 -8.76
CA GLY A 61 -4.27 -1.49 -9.47
C GLY A 61 -5.32 -0.47 -9.00
N GLN A 62 -5.93 -0.68 -7.84
CA GLN A 62 -6.99 0.17 -7.32
C GLN A 62 -6.45 1.43 -6.63
N THR A 63 -7.30 2.46 -6.56
CA THR A 63 -7.03 3.67 -5.80
C THR A 63 -7.43 3.44 -4.34
N LEU A 64 -6.47 3.32 -3.43
CA LEU A 64 -6.70 2.89 -2.05
C LEU A 64 -7.65 3.78 -1.25
N THR A 65 -7.78 5.07 -1.59
CA THR A 65 -8.80 5.95 -1.00
C THR A 65 -10.23 5.48 -1.31
N ASN A 66 -10.45 4.95 -2.51
CA ASN A 66 -11.72 4.37 -2.90
C ASN A 66 -11.88 2.97 -2.29
N SER A 67 -10.82 2.17 -2.29
CA SER A 67 -10.85 0.81 -1.76
C SER A 67 -11.27 0.76 -0.30
N ILE A 68 -10.72 1.62 0.55
CA ILE A 68 -11.13 1.66 1.96
C ILE A 68 -12.57 2.14 2.14
N GLN A 69 -13.04 3.04 1.29
CA GLN A 69 -14.44 3.46 1.28
C GLN A 69 -15.35 2.32 0.82
N ASN A 70 -14.96 1.56 -0.21
CA ASN A 70 -15.70 0.38 -0.67
C ASN A 70 -15.85 -0.67 0.44
N VAL A 71 -14.79 -0.92 1.23
CA VAL A 71 -14.88 -1.80 2.41
C VAL A 71 -15.83 -1.22 3.45
N ALA A 72 -15.72 0.06 3.77
CA ALA A 72 -16.58 0.71 4.74
C ALA A 72 -18.07 0.69 4.36
N GLU A 73 -18.36 0.71 3.06
CA GLU A 73 -19.69 0.64 2.46
C GLU A 73 -20.16 -0.81 2.19
N GLY A 74 -19.35 -1.82 2.45
CA GLY A 74 -19.66 -3.24 2.22
C GLY A 74 -19.69 -3.66 0.74
N LYS A 75 -19.02 -2.92 -0.16
CA LYS A 75 -18.91 -3.22 -1.59
C LYS A 75 -17.77 -4.19 -1.90
N THR A 76 -16.77 -4.24 -1.05
CA THR A 76 -15.67 -5.21 -1.04
C THR A 76 -15.37 -5.60 0.39
N ASP A 77 -14.75 -6.76 0.60
CA ASP A 77 -14.57 -7.31 1.94
C ASP A 77 -13.26 -6.85 2.58
N ILE A 78 -12.21 -6.69 1.78
CA ILE A 78 -10.85 -6.46 2.26
C ILE A 78 -10.17 -5.37 1.42
N ALA A 79 -9.34 -4.53 2.06
CA ALA A 79 -8.44 -3.63 1.35
C ALA A 79 -7.07 -3.57 2.03
N GLY A 80 -6.00 -3.64 1.22
CA GLY A 80 -4.64 -3.33 1.64
C GLY A 80 -4.43 -1.82 1.65
N THR A 81 -4.41 -1.15 2.81
CA THR A 81 -4.46 0.30 2.88
C THR A 81 -3.49 0.89 3.92
N PRO A 82 -2.94 2.11 3.68
CA PRO A 82 -2.27 2.88 4.71
C PRO A 82 -3.21 3.24 5.86
N TYR A 83 -2.73 3.14 7.09
CA TYR A 83 -3.49 3.44 8.31
C TYR A 83 -4.08 4.86 8.34
N ILE A 84 -3.40 5.82 7.72
CA ILE A 84 -3.88 7.21 7.65
C ILE A 84 -5.26 7.34 6.96
N LEU A 85 -5.61 6.48 6.02
CA LEU A 85 -6.86 6.61 5.27
C LEU A 85 -8.11 6.38 6.11
N PRO A 86 -8.24 5.33 6.92
CA PRO A 86 -9.35 5.19 7.88
C PRO A 86 -9.45 6.38 8.85
N PHE A 87 -8.30 6.90 9.30
CA PHE A 87 -8.28 8.07 10.17
C PHE A 87 -8.84 9.32 9.47
N LEU A 88 -8.37 9.65 8.24
CA LEU A 88 -8.90 10.78 7.47
C LEU A 88 -10.40 10.62 7.17
N MET A 89 -10.84 9.39 6.88
CA MET A 89 -12.26 9.08 6.71
C MET A 89 -13.06 9.39 7.96
N SER A 90 -12.61 8.95 9.14
CA SER A 90 -13.31 9.18 10.41
C SER A 90 -13.46 10.67 10.76
N ARG A 91 -12.62 11.52 10.20
CA ARG A 91 -12.66 12.98 10.37
C ARG A 91 -13.42 13.69 9.25
N GLY A 92 -13.71 13.01 8.14
CA GLY A 92 -14.31 13.59 6.95
C GLY A 92 -13.43 14.67 6.32
N VAL A 93 -12.11 14.42 6.25
CA VAL A 93 -11.12 15.37 5.71
C VAL A 93 -10.28 14.76 4.58
N GLY A 94 -9.51 15.59 3.89
CA GLY A 94 -8.68 15.15 2.77
C GLY A 94 -9.52 14.53 1.66
N PRO A 95 -9.19 13.31 1.18
CA PRO A 95 -9.95 12.65 0.12
C PRO A 95 -11.40 12.34 0.47
N TYR A 96 -11.76 12.41 1.75
CA TYR A 96 -13.11 12.14 2.28
C TYR A 96 -13.86 13.41 2.72
N GLY A 97 -13.37 14.58 2.35
CA GLY A 97 -14.01 15.86 2.70
C GLY A 97 -15.47 16.00 2.25
N SER A 98 -15.80 15.37 1.08
CA SER A 98 -17.17 15.35 0.56
C SER A 98 -18.16 14.52 1.40
N LEU A 99 -17.68 13.57 2.21
CA LEU A 99 -18.51 12.79 3.12
C LEU A 99 -18.96 13.63 4.34
N GLY A 100 -18.15 14.57 4.75
CA GLY A 100 -18.33 15.27 6.02
C GLY A 100 -18.00 14.39 7.23
N LYS A 101 -17.92 15.00 8.40
CA LYS A 101 -17.47 14.37 9.64
C LYS A 101 -18.38 13.23 10.11
N GLU A 102 -19.69 13.45 10.07
CA GLU A 102 -20.66 12.48 10.61
C GLU A 102 -20.67 11.19 9.77
N LYS A 103 -20.83 11.33 8.45
CA LYS A 103 -20.84 10.16 7.55
C LYS A 103 -19.48 9.48 7.47
N GLY A 104 -18.40 10.25 7.50
CA GLY A 104 -17.05 9.69 7.55
C GLY A 104 -16.79 8.87 8.82
N ALA A 105 -17.25 9.33 9.98
CA ALA A 105 -17.13 8.61 11.24
C ALA A 105 -17.99 7.33 11.25
N GLU A 106 -19.21 7.40 10.73
CA GLU A 106 -20.09 6.22 10.56
C GLU A 106 -19.41 5.13 9.74
N LEU A 107 -18.92 5.49 8.53
CA LEU A 107 -18.27 4.56 7.64
C LEU A 107 -16.98 3.98 8.24
N ALA A 108 -16.14 4.81 8.83
CA ALA A 108 -14.92 4.35 9.49
C ALA A 108 -15.22 3.38 10.65
N GLY A 109 -16.37 3.53 11.32
CA GLY A 109 -16.86 2.63 12.35
C GLY A 109 -17.14 1.20 11.87
N ASN A 110 -17.36 1.00 10.57
CA ASN A 110 -17.58 -0.31 9.96
C ASN A 110 -16.27 -1.08 9.72
N LEU A 111 -15.13 -0.36 9.70
CA LEU A 111 -13.83 -0.95 9.39
C LEU A 111 -13.27 -1.78 10.56
N ARG A 112 -12.57 -2.85 10.22
CA ARG A 112 -11.82 -3.69 11.18
C ARG A 112 -10.44 -3.97 10.61
N THR A 113 -9.41 -3.88 11.47
CA THR A 113 -8.05 -4.27 11.10
C THR A 113 -7.91 -5.79 11.21
N ILE A 114 -7.41 -6.42 10.15
CA ILE A 114 -7.11 -7.86 10.13
C ILE A 114 -5.66 -8.05 10.62
N ASN A 115 -4.70 -7.43 9.95
CA ASN A 115 -3.29 -7.49 10.31
C ASN A 115 -2.56 -6.19 9.93
N PRO A 116 -1.57 -5.76 10.72
CA PRO A 116 -0.67 -4.68 10.30
C PRO A 116 0.41 -5.19 9.35
N PHE A 117 0.89 -4.31 8.46
CA PHE A 117 2.06 -4.57 7.62
C PHE A 117 2.83 -3.28 7.39
N THR A 118 4.13 -3.42 7.10
CA THR A 118 5.02 -2.27 6.84
C THR A 118 4.85 -1.80 5.41
N LEU A 119 4.67 -0.50 5.21
CA LEU A 119 4.55 0.11 3.87
C LEU A 119 5.88 0.34 3.17
N GLY A 120 6.98 0.32 3.92
CA GLY A 120 8.31 0.66 3.46
C GLY A 120 8.89 1.85 4.21
N ILE A 121 10.12 2.20 3.87
CA ILE A 121 10.87 3.30 4.46
C ILE A 121 11.02 4.38 3.41
N PHE A 122 10.65 5.62 3.73
CA PHE A 122 10.92 6.77 2.87
C PHE A 122 12.38 7.19 2.98
N PHE A 123 13.02 7.36 1.85
CA PHE A 123 14.37 7.90 1.74
C PHE A 123 14.60 8.52 0.37
N LEU A 124 15.64 9.34 0.28
CA LEU A 124 16.13 9.86 -0.99
C LEU A 124 17.03 8.80 -1.64
N TYR A 125 16.87 8.55 -2.94
CA TYR A 125 17.79 7.73 -3.71
C TYR A 125 17.89 8.22 -5.17
N ALA A 126 19.04 7.98 -5.79
CA ALA A 126 19.31 8.41 -7.16
C ALA A 126 20.30 7.46 -7.85
N TYR A 127 20.29 7.42 -9.18
CA TYR A 127 21.38 6.81 -9.92
C TYR A 127 22.67 7.62 -9.72
N ASP A 128 23.81 6.93 -9.52
CA ASP A 128 25.11 7.57 -9.34
C ASP A 128 25.45 8.52 -10.50
N ALA A 129 25.01 8.19 -11.72
CA ALA A 129 25.19 9.01 -12.91
C ALA A 129 24.50 10.40 -12.85
N LYS A 130 23.57 10.60 -11.91
CA LYS A 130 22.87 11.88 -11.73
C LYS A 130 23.65 12.88 -10.86
N ASN A 131 24.76 12.45 -10.28
CA ASN A 131 25.63 13.28 -9.44
C ASN A 131 24.86 14.02 -8.33
N ILE A 132 23.95 13.31 -7.66
CA ILE A 132 23.30 13.76 -6.43
C ILE A 132 24.18 13.30 -5.27
N GLY A 133 24.56 14.20 -4.38
CA GLY A 133 25.34 13.91 -3.18
C GLY A 133 24.51 13.80 -1.92
N GLY A 134 23.22 14.18 -1.97
CA GLY A 134 22.31 14.13 -0.83
C GLY A 134 21.12 15.05 -0.97
N TRP A 135 20.46 15.29 0.15
CA TRP A 135 19.26 16.13 0.21
C TRP A 135 19.51 17.60 -0.20
N ASP A 136 20.71 18.11 0.01
CA ASP A 136 21.07 19.50 -0.30
C ASP A 136 21.22 19.77 -1.81
N ASP A 137 21.27 18.71 -2.64
CA ASP A 137 21.43 18.81 -4.08
C ASP A 137 20.10 18.77 -4.86
N LEU A 138 18.98 18.87 -4.19
CA LEU A 138 17.65 18.71 -4.79
C LEU A 138 17.10 19.98 -5.43
N GLU A 139 17.69 21.15 -5.21
CA GLU A 139 17.23 22.40 -5.79
C GLU A 139 17.33 22.37 -7.32
N GLY A 140 16.22 22.73 -7.99
CA GLY A 140 16.09 22.72 -9.45
C GLY A 140 16.05 21.33 -10.11
N ARG A 141 16.04 20.24 -9.32
CA ARG A 141 16.04 18.86 -9.83
C ARG A 141 14.64 18.34 -10.13
N LYS A 142 14.57 17.34 -11.00
CA LYS A 142 13.37 16.54 -11.24
C LYS A 142 13.29 15.39 -10.25
N ILE A 143 12.30 15.40 -9.38
CA ILE A 143 12.17 14.42 -8.31
C ILE A 143 10.89 13.61 -8.51
N TYR A 144 11.01 12.30 -8.69
CA TYR A 144 9.86 11.43 -8.64
C TYR A 144 9.44 11.24 -7.18
N ASN A 145 8.26 11.75 -6.84
CA ASN A 145 7.73 11.81 -5.48
C ASN A 145 6.43 11.01 -5.30
N GLY A 146 6.14 10.08 -6.20
CA GLY A 146 5.04 9.13 -6.09
C GLY A 146 3.90 9.37 -7.08
N PRO A 147 2.75 8.71 -6.88
CA PRO A 147 1.59 8.87 -7.75
C PRO A 147 0.95 10.24 -7.59
N PRO A 148 0.17 10.71 -8.59
CA PRO A 148 -0.40 12.07 -8.59
C PRO A 148 -1.40 12.34 -7.45
N ARG A 149 -1.72 11.33 -6.64
CA ARG A 149 -2.64 11.42 -5.49
C ARG A 149 -2.24 10.43 -4.40
N GLY A 150 -2.63 10.76 -3.16
CA GLY A 150 -2.54 9.84 -2.03
C GLY A 150 -1.41 10.14 -1.05
N GLY A 151 -1.31 9.30 -0.03
CA GLY A 151 -0.41 9.53 1.11
C GLY A 151 1.07 9.55 0.74
N ALA A 152 1.50 8.77 -0.27
CA ALA A 152 2.90 8.73 -0.67
C ALA A 152 3.39 10.08 -1.17
N LEU A 153 2.63 10.74 -2.06
CA LEU A 153 2.94 12.08 -2.56
C LEU A 153 2.98 13.11 -1.43
N THR A 154 1.97 13.08 -0.55
CA THR A 154 1.91 13.99 0.59
C THR A 154 3.13 13.82 1.49
N ASN A 155 3.48 12.58 1.84
CA ASN A 155 4.62 12.28 2.69
C ASN A 155 5.95 12.70 2.04
N ALA A 156 6.16 12.37 0.75
CA ALA A 156 7.37 12.75 0.03
C ALA A 156 7.55 14.28 -0.01
N ARG A 157 6.50 15.03 -0.36
CA ARG A 157 6.50 16.50 -0.35
C ARG A 157 6.81 17.07 1.03
N SER A 158 6.16 16.54 2.08
CA SER A 158 6.40 16.99 3.46
C SER A 158 7.84 16.71 3.88
N MET A 159 8.36 15.52 3.58
CA MET A 159 9.75 15.17 3.91
C MET A 159 10.75 16.06 3.19
N ILE A 160 10.60 16.26 1.88
CA ILE A 160 11.49 17.15 1.12
C ILE A 160 11.44 18.55 1.74
N GLN A 161 10.24 19.09 2.00
CA GLN A 161 10.08 20.43 2.58
C GLN A 161 10.69 20.54 3.99
N ILE A 162 10.51 19.54 4.85
CA ILE A 162 11.05 19.55 6.22
C ILE A 162 12.59 19.46 6.20
N ILE A 163 13.15 18.67 5.28
CA ILE A 163 14.60 18.43 5.22
C ILE A 163 15.32 19.59 4.53
N THR A 164 14.78 20.11 3.44
CA THR A 164 15.48 21.05 2.55
C THR A 164 14.85 22.45 2.48
N GLY A 165 13.61 22.62 2.92
CA GLY A 165 12.83 23.83 2.71
C GLY A 165 12.19 23.95 1.33
N LEU A 166 12.54 23.10 0.36
CA LEU A 166 12.06 23.16 -1.02
C LEU A 166 10.60 22.69 -1.14
N LYS A 167 9.89 23.24 -2.11
CA LYS A 167 8.52 22.86 -2.42
C LYS A 167 8.40 22.39 -3.87
N ASP A 168 7.47 21.48 -4.12
CA ASP A 168 7.13 21.03 -5.46
C ASP A 168 6.56 22.18 -6.28
N GLY A 169 7.15 22.46 -7.44
CA GLY A 169 6.87 23.61 -8.29
C GLY A 169 7.52 24.94 -7.84
N ASP A 170 8.19 24.95 -6.68
CA ASP A 170 8.94 26.08 -6.15
C ASP A 170 10.17 25.56 -5.39
N GLY A 171 11.25 25.36 -6.12
CA GLY A 171 12.50 24.79 -5.63
C GLY A 171 12.88 23.47 -6.29
N TYR A 172 11.93 22.60 -6.64
CA TYR A 172 12.15 21.41 -7.47
C TYR A 172 10.95 21.12 -8.36
N GLU A 173 11.15 20.33 -9.42
CA GLU A 173 10.08 19.82 -10.29
C GLU A 173 9.65 18.42 -9.84
N GLY A 174 8.43 18.28 -9.31
CA GLY A 174 7.89 16.98 -8.91
C GLY A 174 7.34 16.19 -10.09
N LEU A 175 7.82 14.97 -10.30
CA LEU A 175 7.28 14.04 -11.27
C LEU A 175 6.32 13.07 -10.55
N GLN A 176 5.16 12.83 -11.15
CA GLN A 176 4.14 11.94 -10.60
C GLN A 176 3.66 10.97 -11.68
N VAL A 177 3.82 9.67 -11.42
CA VAL A 177 3.20 8.60 -12.21
C VAL A 177 2.57 7.56 -11.29
N ASN A 178 1.60 6.83 -11.79
CA ASN A 178 1.02 5.73 -11.03
C ASN A 178 2.05 4.65 -10.72
N TRP A 179 1.87 3.92 -9.61
CA TRP A 179 2.80 2.88 -9.17
C TRP A 179 3.17 1.85 -10.24
N GLY A 180 2.22 1.47 -11.11
CA GLY A 180 2.49 0.56 -12.23
C GLY A 180 3.44 1.11 -13.29
N GLN A 181 3.70 2.42 -13.30
CA GLN A 181 4.62 3.10 -14.22
C GLN A 181 5.95 3.47 -13.55
N GLN A 182 6.09 3.26 -12.24
CA GLN A 182 7.28 3.63 -11.46
C GLN A 182 8.57 3.11 -12.08
N ILE A 183 8.66 1.82 -12.36
CA ILE A 183 9.89 1.21 -12.89
C ILE A 183 10.25 1.80 -14.25
N THR A 184 9.26 1.97 -15.13
CA THR A 184 9.48 2.58 -16.45
C THR A 184 10.02 4.01 -16.31
N LEU A 185 9.44 4.84 -15.45
CA LEU A 185 9.91 6.20 -15.22
C LEU A 185 11.32 6.22 -14.62
N VAL A 186 11.57 5.42 -13.57
CA VAL A 186 12.88 5.40 -12.89
C VAL A 186 13.98 4.92 -13.84
N THR A 187 13.73 3.84 -14.61
CA THR A 187 14.72 3.28 -15.54
C THR A 187 14.90 4.09 -16.82
N SER A 188 13.95 4.97 -17.17
CA SER A 188 14.16 5.92 -18.27
C SER A 188 15.26 6.95 -18.00
N GLY A 189 15.60 7.17 -16.71
CA GLY A 189 16.54 8.19 -16.29
C GLY A 189 15.98 9.62 -16.38
N GLU A 190 14.67 9.80 -16.56
CA GLU A 190 14.03 11.12 -16.54
C GLU A 190 14.14 11.80 -15.17
N PRO A 191 13.84 11.12 -14.01
CA PRO A 191 14.07 11.71 -12.71
C PRO A 191 15.56 11.86 -12.41
N ASP A 192 15.92 12.95 -11.75
CA ASP A 192 17.26 13.10 -11.17
C ASP A 192 17.38 12.35 -9.84
N ALA A 193 16.30 12.34 -9.07
CA ALA A 193 16.23 11.64 -7.79
C ALA A 193 14.80 11.12 -7.50
N MET A 194 14.68 10.22 -6.53
CA MET A 194 13.41 9.67 -6.06
C MET A 194 13.31 9.85 -4.55
N VAL A 195 12.10 10.21 -4.08
CA VAL A 195 11.75 10.20 -2.65
C VAL A 195 10.47 9.39 -2.49
N LEU A 196 10.62 8.12 -2.17
CA LEU A 196 9.54 7.13 -2.18
C LEU A 196 9.64 6.18 -0.99
N PRO A 197 8.53 5.54 -0.60
CA PRO A 197 8.57 4.42 0.34
C PRO A 197 9.00 3.15 -0.40
N GLU A 198 10.10 2.53 0.03
CA GLU A 198 10.59 1.29 -0.55
C GLU A 198 10.73 0.20 0.52
N LEU A 199 10.49 -1.04 0.12
CA LEU A 199 10.75 -2.21 0.94
C LEU A 199 12.21 -2.67 0.78
N PHE A 200 12.80 -3.24 1.82
CA PHE A 200 14.14 -3.81 1.83
C PHE A 200 14.10 -5.26 2.34
N PRO A 201 14.33 -6.26 1.44
CA PRO A 201 14.42 -6.17 -0.01
C PRO A 201 13.09 -5.86 -0.66
N GLY A 202 13.10 -5.19 -1.82
CA GLY A 202 11.90 -4.81 -2.55
C GLY A 202 12.06 -5.02 -4.06
N ALA A 203 10.98 -5.46 -4.73
CA ALA A 203 10.99 -5.74 -6.16
C ALA A 203 11.31 -4.50 -6.99
N ASN A 204 10.72 -3.35 -6.65
CA ASN A 204 10.95 -2.09 -7.36
C ASN A 204 12.41 -1.64 -7.25
N LEU A 205 12.97 -1.66 -6.04
CA LEU A 205 14.36 -1.29 -5.82
C LEU A 205 15.32 -2.25 -6.52
N THR A 206 15.05 -3.56 -6.48
CA THR A 206 15.82 -4.57 -7.19
C THR A 206 15.81 -4.33 -8.69
N SER A 207 14.64 -4.05 -9.28
CA SER A 207 14.50 -3.75 -10.70
C SER A 207 15.22 -2.45 -11.10
N SER A 208 15.13 -1.42 -10.26
CA SER A 208 15.81 -0.14 -10.49
C SER A 208 17.33 -0.29 -10.43
N THR A 209 17.85 -1.02 -9.44
CA THR A 209 19.30 -1.26 -9.30
C THR A 209 19.88 -2.17 -10.39
N ALA A 210 19.06 -3.01 -11.01
CA ALA A 210 19.48 -3.79 -12.19
C ALA A 210 19.75 -2.91 -13.42
N ALA A 211 19.12 -1.73 -13.52
CA ALA A 211 19.32 -0.80 -14.62
C ALA A 211 20.55 0.13 -14.41
N GLY A 212 21.05 0.26 -13.18
CA GLY A 212 22.22 1.08 -12.89
C GLY A 212 22.52 1.17 -11.39
N LYS A 213 23.77 1.53 -11.09
CA LYS A 213 24.19 1.73 -9.71
C LYS A 213 23.45 2.92 -9.09
N MET A 214 22.93 2.72 -7.87
CA MET A 214 22.17 3.72 -7.12
C MET A 214 22.75 3.91 -5.73
N THR A 215 22.66 5.14 -5.25
CA THR A 215 22.97 5.52 -3.86
C THR A 215 21.70 6.03 -3.18
N GLY A 216 21.54 5.71 -1.90
CA GLY A 216 20.43 6.16 -1.07
C GLY A 216 20.91 6.93 0.15
N TRP A 217 20.15 7.96 0.53
CA TRP A 217 20.45 8.81 1.68
C TRP A 217 19.31 8.80 2.68
N SER A 218 19.64 8.48 3.91
CA SER A 218 18.71 8.61 5.03
C SER A 218 18.44 10.08 5.34
N MET A 219 17.37 10.34 6.08
CA MET A 219 17.14 11.65 6.68
C MET A 219 18.27 12.00 7.63
N PRO A 220 18.81 13.23 7.61
CA PRO A 220 19.79 13.66 8.58
C PRO A 220 19.26 13.54 10.02
N LYS A 221 20.10 13.04 10.93
CA LYS A 221 19.69 12.84 12.33
C LYS A 221 19.21 14.13 13.00
N THR A 222 19.86 15.26 12.72
CA THR A 222 19.47 16.58 13.23
C THR A 222 18.06 17.01 12.78
N VAL A 223 17.67 16.63 11.55
CA VAL A 223 16.31 16.89 11.05
C VAL A 223 15.32 15.95 11.70
N TYR A 224 15.66 14.66 11.83
CA TYR A 224 14.81 13.66 12.49
C TYR A 224 14.48 14.05 13.93
N GLU A 225 15.47 14.52 14.70
CA GLU A 225 15.33 14.97 16.08
C GLU A 225 14.75 16.41 16.20
N GLY A 226 14.64 17.12 15.07
CA GLY A 226 14.12 18.48 15.00
C GLY A 226 12.61 18.59 15.23
N GLU A 227 12.17 19.71 15.78
CA GLU A 227 10.76 19.96 16.14
C GLU A 227 9.79 19.74 14.97
N ALA A 228 10.15 20.21 13.77
CA ALA A 228 9.29 20.08 12.59
C ALA A 228 8.98 18.62 12.24
N MET A 229 9.98 17.73 12.30
CA MET A 229 9.81 16.30 12.04
C MET A 229 9.09 15.61 13.20
N GLN A 230 9.41 15.97 14.44
CA GLN A 230 8.73 15.42 15.61
C GLN A 230 7.23 15.76 15.59
N ASN A 231 6.88 16.98 15.24
CA ASN A 231 5.48 17.40 15.08
C ASN A 231 4.81 16.67 13.91
N TYR A 232 5.51 16.49 12.80
CA TYR A 232 4.98 15.73 11.65
C TYR A 232 4.69 14.26 12.01
N MET A 233 5.56 13.61 12.77
CA MET A 233 5.37 12.22 13.22
C MET A 233 4.27 12.05 14.27
N GLN A 234 3.94 13.09 15.03
CA GLN A 234 2.86 13.09 16.01
C GLN A 234 1.50 13.41 15.39
N CYS A 235 1.46 13.82 14.12
CA CYS A 235 0.22 14.01 13.41
C CYS A 235 -0.45 12.64 13.24
N PRO A 236 -1.62 12.42 13.87
CA PRO A 236 -2.28 11.13 13.90
C PRO A 236 -2.80 10.73 12.52
#